data_ff38eb05bbd1be7720f80e13e8980219
#
_entry.id   ff38eb05bbd1be7720f80e13e8980219
#
_cell.length_a   1.000
_cell.length_b   1.000
_cell.length_c   1.000
_cell.angle_alpha   90.00
_cell.angle_beta   90.00
_cell.angle_gamma   90.00
#
_symmetry.space_group_name_H-M   'P 1'
#
loop_
_entity.id
_entity.type
_entity.pdbx_description
1 polymer ?
#
loop_
_entity_poly.entity_id
_entity_poly.type
_entity_poly.pdbx_seq_one_letter_code
_entity_poly.pdbx_strand_id
1 'polypeptide(L)'
;MAYALGVDIGGTKIATVIIDQYGEIYKRSEVASDPSDKEKMFEQVIKSIEMVLEGSKIHLKDIKGMGVGVPGKIDRENGIAVFQNNLPWRDFPIVSRLQDYFSFQNIVIDNDVYMATFAEWKVSDTNKQDTFVYLTISTGISCAIIHQGSFMRGNGFAGELGLFPVLAGSSLNGIENLEKSASGPAIKKIAEKRFNNPNLTTGEFFSKYEENDEDAIVLMNEVVGSLAHGIYSIICLLDPHRIVLGGGVINNNTLLLNLIKESLKQYLIPEQQHILERLFTSKLKGDSGIVGAGLKGIE
;
A
#
# COMPACT_ATOMS: atom_id res chain seq x y z
N MET A 1 -10.50 26.77 -4.87
CA MET A 1 -9.77 25.58 -4.47
C MET A 1 -10.77 24.55 -4.04
N ALA A 2 -10.66 23.32 -4.47
CA ALA A 2 -11.54 22.23 -4.03
C ALA A 2 -10.80 21.41 -2.97
N TYR A 3 -11.42 21.24 -1.80
CA TYR A 3 -10.87 20.43 -0.72
C TYR A 3 -11.59 19.09 -0.62
N ALA A 4 -10.88 18.06 -0.15
CA ALA A 4 -11.43 16.76 0.17
C ALA A 4 -10.88 16.21 1.48
N LEU A 5 -11.65 15.30 2.08
CA LEU A 5 -11.18 14.45 3.17
C LEU A 5 -10.63 13.13 2.60
N GLY A 6 -9.43 12.78 3.00
CA GLY A 6 -8.87 11.44 2.82
C GLY A 6 -8.82 10.73 4.16
N VAL A 7 -9.39 9.55 4.25
CA VAL A 7 -9.40 8.72 5.46
C VAL A 7 -8.72 7.40 5.13
N ASP A 8 -7.69 7.04 5.88
CA ASP A 8 -6.98 5.77 5.77
C ASP A 8 -7.15 4.98 7.06
N ILE A 9 -7.82 3.83 6.96
CA ILE A 9 -8.24 3.02 8.10
C ILE A 9 -7.37 1.77 8.18
N GLY A 10 -6.43 1.77 9.11
CA GLY A 10 -5.58 0.61 9.40
C GLY A 10 -5.96 -0.09 10.70
N GLY A 11 -5.43 -1.30 10.91
CA GLY A 11 -5.68 -2.09 12.14
C GLY A 11 -5.01 -1.52 13.39
N THR A 12 -4.04 -0.60 13.24
CA THR A 12 -3.30 0.00 14.36
C THR A 12 -3.64 1.47 14.55
N LYS A 13 -3.88 2.18 13.45
CA LYS A 13 -4.15 3.62 13.43
C LYS A 13 -5.13 3.97 12.31
N ILE A 14 -5.82 5.07 12.50
CA ILE A 14 -6.65 5.73 11.51
C ILE A 14 -6.04 7.12 11.30
N ALA A 15 -5.79 7.47 10.06
CA ALA A 15 -5.32 8.79 9.68
C ALA A 15 -6.36 9.49 8.81
N THR A 16 -6.53 10.78 9.02
CA THR A 16 -7.41 11.64 8.20
C THR A 16 -6.67 12.89 7.78
N VAL A 17 -6.83 13.28 6.52
CA VAL A 17 -6.27 14.52 5.99
C VAL A 17 -7.33 15.38 5.31
N ILE A 18 -7.10 16.70 5.31
CA ILE A 18 -7.70 17.62 4.35
C ILE A 18 -6.66 17.89 3.28
N ILE A 19 -7.01 17.61 2.04
CA ILE A 19 -6.16 17.88 0.88
C ILE A 19 -6.86 18.79 -0.10
N ASP A 20 -6.08 19.39 -1.00
CA ASP A 20 -6.61 20.05 -2.20
C ASP A 20 -6.67 19.11 -3.41
N GLN A 21 -7.12 19.65 -4.53
CA GLN A 21 -7.21 18.95 -5.82
C GLN A 21 -5.88 18.50 -6.42
N TYR A 22 -4.76 18.95 -5.86
CA TYR A 22 -3.40 18.57 -6.28
C TYR A 22 -2.76 17.54 -5.35
N GLY A 23 -3.45 17.20 -4.23
CA GLY A 23 -2.96 16.26 -3.24
C GLY A 23 -2.10 16.89 -2.14
N GLU A 24 -2.03 18.23 -2.08
CA GLU A 24 -1.33 18.93 -1.01
C GLU A 24 -2.10 18.79 0.32
N ILE A 25 -1.42 18.36 1.37
CA ILE A 25 -2.01 18.14 2.69
C ILE A 25 -2.03 19.45 3.49
N TYR A 26 -3.22 19.96 3.80
CA TYR A 26 -3.43 21.15 4.62
C TYR A 26 -3.47 20.86 6.11
N LYS A 27 -4.07 19.73 6.47
CA LYS A 27 -4.18 19.30 7.86
C LYS A 27 -4.22 17.79 7.94
N ARG A 28 -3.70 17.25 9.03
CA ARG A 28 -3.69 15.82 9.34
C ARG A 28 -4.11 15.59 10.78
N SER A 29 -4.86 14.55 11.00
CA SER A 29 -5.13 13.94 12.30
C SER A 29 -4.75 12.47 12.25
N GLU A 30 -4.43 11.90 13.39
CA GLU A 30 -4.14 10.48 13.54
C GLU A 30 -4.64 10.02 14.92
N VAL A 31 -5.36 8.91 14.95
CA VAL A 31 -5.85 8.30 16.17
C VAL A 31 -5.52 6.80 16.18
N ALA A 32 -5.39 6.22 17.36
CA ALA A 32 -5.23 4.77 17.49
C ALA A 32 -6.55 4.07 17.08
N SER A 33 -6.43 2.97 16.35
CA SER A 33 -7.56 2.07 16.06
C SER A 33 -7.97 1.32 17.32
N ASP A 34 -9.27 1.04 17.45
CA ASP A 34 -9.79 0.14 18.47
C ASP A 34 -10.51 -1.05 17.80
N PRO A 35 -9.76 -2.10 17.40
CA PRO A 35 -10.35 -3.26 16.73
C PRO A 35 -11.06 -4.24 17.68
N SER A 36 -11.21 -3.90 18.95
CA SER A 36 -11.85 -4.76 19.95
C SER A 36 -13.35 -4.92 19.69
N ASP A 37 -13.99 -3.93 19.07
CA ASP A 37 -15.40 -3.91 18.75
C ASP A 37 -15.67 -3.07 17.49
N LYS A 38 -16.69 -3.44 16.69
CA LYS A 38 -17.03 -2.78 15.44
C LYS A 38 -17.49 -1.33 15.61
N GLU A 39 -18.20 -1.05 16.69
CA GLU A 39 -18.70 0.31 16.97
C GLU A 39 -17.58 1.21 17.49
N LYS A 40 -16.76 0.70 18.41
CA LYS A 40 -15.58 1.44 18.90
C LYS A 40 -14.61 1.77 17.76
N MET A 41 -14.39 0.82 16.85
CA MET A 41 -13.59 1.09 15.65
C MET A 41 -14.18 2.21 14.80
N PHE A 42 -15.51 2.23 14.62
CA PHE A 42 -16.19 3.29 13.88
C PHE A 42 -16.14 4.63 14.60
N GLU A 43 -16.27 4.65 15.93
CA GLU A 43 -16.10 5.86 16.75
C GLU A 43 -14.70 6.48 16.58
N GLN A 44 -13.64 5.66 16.46
CA GLN A 44 -12.30 6.18 16.16
C GLN A 44 -12.22 6.79 14.76
N VAL A 45 -12.93 6.25 13.76
CA VAL A 45 -13.02 6.88 12.43
C VAL A 45 -13.66 8.27 12.52
N ILE A 46 -14.80 8.36 13.18
CA ILE A 46 -15.51 9.65 13.42
C ILE A 46 -14.56 10.63 14.11
N LYS A 47 -13.95 10.21 15.22
CA LYS A 47 -13.03 11.05 16.00
C LYS A 47 -11.88 11.58 15.15
N SER A 48 -11.30 10.75 14.28
CA SER A 48 -10.22 11.18 13.39
C SER A 48 -10.67 12.27 12.41
N ILE A 49 -11.89 12.14 11.87
CA ILE A 49 -12.48 13.13 10.95
C ILE A 49 -12.80 14.44 11.69
N GLU A 50 -13.44 14.37 12.87
CA GLU A 50 -13.73 15.54 13.69
C GLU A 50 -12.47 16.32 14.07
N MET A 51 -11.43 15.62 14.53
CA MET A 51 -10.16 16.25 14.91
C MET A 51 -9.48 17.00 13.75
N VAL A 52 -9.55 16.49 12.53
CA VAL A 52 -8.95 17.18 11.39
C VAL A 52 -9.77 18.42 11.00
N LEU A 53 -11.09 18.35 11.09
CA LEU A 53 -11.99 19.47 10.80
C LEU A 53 -11.86 20.58 11.85
N GLU A 54 -11.94 20.24 13.15
CA GLU A 54 -11.78 21.18 14.25
C GLU A 54 -10.41 21.85 14.27
N GLY A 55 -9.36 21.10 13.95
CA GLY A 55 -7.99 21.59 13.88
C GLY A 55 -7.68 22.42 12.62
N SER A 56 -8.65 22.65 11.74
CA SER A 56 -8.50 23.39 10.49
C SER A 56 -9.40 24.62 10.44
N LYS A 57 -9.17 25.52 9.47
CA LYS A 57 -10.08 26.62 9.12
C LYS A 57 -11.07 26.24 8.02
N ILE A 58 -11.03 24.98 7.56
CA ILE A 58 -11.85 24.46 6.47
C ILE A 58 -13.03 23.73 7.09
N HIS A 59 -14.25 24.16 6.77
CA HIS A 59 -15.47 23.55 7.28
C HIS A 59 -15.95 22.43 6.36
N LEU A 60 -16.72 21.48 6.89
CA LEU A 60 -17.26 20.35 6.12
C LEU A 60 -18.03 20.80 4.86
N LYS A 61 -18.73 21.94 4.92
CA LYS A 61 -19.42 22.54 3.75
C LYS A 61 -18.50 22.95 2.60
N ASP A 62 -17.21 23.14 2.89
CA ASP A 62 -16.18 23.52 1.90
C ASP A 62 -15.50 22.28 1.29
N ILE A 63 -15.80 21.10 1.83
CA ILE A 63 -15.32 19.80 1.36
C ILE A 63 -16.16 19.33 0.18
N LYS A 64 -15.52 18.93 -0.91
CA LYS A 64 -16.18 18.42 -2.12
C LYS A 64 -16.55 16.95 -2.01
N GLY A 65 -15.74 16.16 -1.32
CA GLY A 65 -15.98 14.75 -1.13
C GLY A 65 -15.04 14.15 -0.08
N MET A 66 -15.35 12.94 0.31
CA MET A 66 -14.57 12.14 1.25
C MET A 66 -14.22 10.80 0.59
N GLY A 67 -12.95 10.44 0.56
CA GLY A 67 -12.52 9.10 0.19
C GLY A 67 -12.05 8.33 1.41
N VAL A 68 -12.41 7.05 1.47
CA VAL A 68 -12.11 6.16 2.59
C VAL A 68 -11.33 4.94 2.06
N GLY A 69 -10.08 4.82 2.47
CA GLY A 69 -9.23 3.65 2.23
C GLY A 69 -9.40 2.63 3.36
N VAL A 70 -9.71 1.38 3.01
CA VAL A 70 -9.91 0.30 3.98
C VAL A 70 -9.22 -0.97 3.48
N PRO A 71 -8.44 -1.69 4.30
CA PRO A 71 -7.81 -2.94 3.86
C PRO A 71 -8.85 -4.03 3.56
N GLY A 72 -8.47 -5.02 2.78
CA GLY A 72 -9.28 -6.21 2.49
C GLY A 72 -10.33 -6.03 1.40
N LYS A 73 -11.41 -6.81 1.46
CA LYS A 73 -12.45 -6.85 0.43
C LYS A 73 -13.50 -5.77 0.65
N ILE A 74 -13.76 -4.98 -0.39
CA ILE A 74 -14.68 -3.84 -0.37
C ILE A 74 -15.75 -4.01 -1.45
N ASP A 75 -17.01 -3.78 -1.08
CA ASP A 75 -18.10 -3.53 -2.02
C ASP A 75 -18.23 -2.00 -2.19
N ARG A 76 -17.65 -1.49 -3.27
CA ARG A 76 -17.57 -0.05 -3.55
C ARG A 76 -18.93 0.53 -3.95
N GLU A 77 -19.76 -0.27 -4.61
CA GLU A 77 -21.07 0.19 -5.12
C GLU A 77 -22.04 0.44 -3.98
N ASN A 78 -22.02 -0.46 -2.98
CA ASN A 78 -22.88 -0.37 -1.80
C ASN A 78 -22.19 0.30 -0.60
N GLY A 79 -20.91 0.67 -0.70
CA GLY A 79 -20.19 1.37 0.38
C GLY A 79 -19.89 0.50 1.60
N ILE A 80 -19.64 -0.80 1.37
CA ILE A 80 -19.54 -1.83 2.43
C ILE A 80 -18.11 -2.34 2.57
N ALA A 81 -17.60 -2.36 3.80
CA ALA A 81 -16.39 -3.11 4.17
C ALA A 81 -16.79 -4.57 4.41
N VAL A 82 -16.57 -5.44 3.38
CA VAL A 82 -17.08 -6.82 3.38
C VAL A 82 -16.29 -7.71 4.32
N PHE A 83 -14.97 -7.69 4.20
CA PHE A 83 -14.07 -8.54 4.98
C PHE A 83 -12.69 -7.91 5.13
N GLN A 84 -12.18 -7.88 6.35
CA GLN A 84 -10.82 -7.42 6.67
C GLN A 84 -10.17 -8.39 7.67
N ASN A 85 -8.86 -8.60 7.51
CA ASN A 85 -8.12 -9.49 8.41
C ASN A 85 -7.87 -8.88 9.80
N ASN A 86 -7.70 -7.56 9.86
CA ASN A 86 -7.24 -6.81 11.05
C ASN A 86 -8.22 -5.75 11.54
N LEU A 87 -9.47 -5.75 11.02
CA LEU A 87 -10.54 -4.92 11.51
C LEU A 87 -11.73 -5.78 11.94
N PRO A 88 -12.56 -5.31 12.88
CA PRO A 88 -13.66 -6.13 13.44
C PRO A 88 -14.91 -6.14 12.55
N TRP A 89 -14.80 -5.65 11.31
CA TRP A 89 -15.92 -5.47 10.41
C TRP A 89 -16.19 -6.70 9.55
N ARG A 90 -17.48 -6.98 9.36
CA ARG A 90 -18.03 -7.94 8.41
C ARG A 90 -19.29 -7.33 7.84
N ASP A 91 -19.34 -7.17 6.52
CA ASP A 91 -20.44 -6.53 5.80
C ASP A 91 -20.86 -5.19 6.45
N PHE A 92 -19.85 -4.40 6.84
CA PHE A 92 -20.05 -3.17 7.61
C PHE A 92 -20.34 -1.99 6.66
N PRO A 93 -21.54 -1.35 6.75
CA PRO A 93 -21.98 -0.32 5.81
C PRO A 93 -21.37 1.04 6.15
N ILE A 94 -20.07 1.16 6.04
CA ILE A 94 -19.29 2.31 6.53
C ILE A 94 -19.70 3.62 5.84
N VAL A 95 -19.97 3.57 4.53
CA VAL A 95 -20.30 4.78 3.77
C VAL A 95 -21.62 5.37 4.24
N SER A 96 -22.71 4.57 4.30
CA SER A 96 -24.01 5.07 4.77
C SER A 96 -23.94 5.58 6.20
N ARG A 97 -23.21 4.92 7.07
CA ARG A 97 -23.03 5.36 8.46
C ARG A 97 -22.29 6.69 8.57
N LEU A 98 -21.27 6.94 7.75
CA LEU A 98 -20.58 8.23 7.68
C LEU A 98 -21.47 9.30 7.08
N GLN A 99 -22.26 8.95 6.04
CA GLN A 99 -23.25 9.86 5.43
C GLN A 99 -24.28 10.33 6.46
N ASP A 100 -24.82 9.41 7.24
CA ASP A 100 -25.80 9.71 8.28
C ASP A 100 -25.21 10.58 9.39
N TYR A 101 -24.02 10.22 9.89
CA TYR A 101 -23.39 10.93 11.00
C TYR A 101 -23.00 12.37 10.65
N PHE A 102 -22.35 12.56 9.49
CA PHE A 102 -21.87 13.88 9.06
C PHE A 102 -22.89 14.67 8.22
N SER A 103 -24.05 14.09 7.88
CA SER A 103 -24.99 14.65 6.90
C SER A 103 -24.30 15.05 5.59
N PHE A 104 -23.38 14.18 5.10
CA PHE A 104 -22.49 14.44 3.98
C PHE A 104 -22.55 13.29 2.97
N GLN A 105 -23.00 13.56 1.72
CA GLN A 105 -23.37 12.50 0.78
C GLN A 105 -22.22 11.99 -0.11
N ASN A 106 -21.29 12.86 -0.49
CA ASN A 106 -20.24 12.49 -1.45
C ASN A 106 -19.09 11.73 -0.77
N ILE A 107 -19.30 10.44 -0.50
CA ILE A 107 -18.31 9.56 0.13
C ILE A 107 -18.06 8.37 -0.79
N VAL A 108 -16.79 8.12 -1.09
CA VAL A 108 -16.33 6.95 -1.84
C VAL A 108 -15.44 6.07 -0.98
N ILE A 109 -15.49 4.76 -1.21
CA ILE A 109 -14.66 3.78 -0.52
C ILE A 109 -13.90 2.92 -1.52
N ASP A 110 -12.67 2.57 -1.20
CA ASP A 110 -11.91 1.54 -1.93
C ASP A 110 -10.90 0.86 -0.99
N ASN A 111 -10.28 -0.19 -1.49
CA ASN A 111 -9.15 -0.81 -0.79
C ASN A 111 -7.95 0.17 -0.73
N ASP A 112 -7.19 0.12 0.37
CA ASP A 112 -6.05 0.99 0.67
C ASP A 112 -4.96 0.96 -0.42
N VAL A 113 -4.67 -0.22 -1.00
CA VAL A 113 -3.69 -0.36 -2.09
C VAL A 113 -4.19 0.31 -3.37
N TYR A 114 -5.49 0.24 -3.66
CA TYR A 114 -6.09 0.95 -4.81
C TYR A 114 -6.04 2.47 -4.63
N MET A 115 -6.27 2.95 -3.39
CA MET A 115 -6.11 4.37 -3.06
C MET A 115 -4.68 4.82 -3.26
N ALA A 116 -3.70 4.08 -2.72
CA ALA A 116 -2.28 4.37 -2.89
C ALA A 116 -1.85 4.38 -4.37
N THR A 117 -2.32 3.39 -5.12
CA THR A 117 -2.06 3.29 -6.56
C THR A 117 -2.58 4.49 -7.32
N PHE A 118 -3.78 4.96 -6.98
CA PHE A 118 -4.38 6.13 -7.61
C PHE A 118 -3.55 7.40 -7.38
N ALA A 119 -3.11 7.64 -6.14
CA ALA A 119 -2.26 8.77 -5.82
C ALA A 119 -0.92 8.74 -6.57
N GLU A 120 -0.22 7.61 -6.53
CA GLU A 120 1.07 7.45 -7.19
C GLU A 120 0.95 7.59 -8.72
N TRP A 121 -0.13 7.09 -9.31
CA TRP A 121 -0.42 7.29 -10.72
C TRP A 121 -0.64 8.78 -11.06
N LYS A 122 -1.41 9.51 -10.25
CA LYS A 122 -1.68 10.95 -10.44
C LYS A 122 -0.42 11.81 -10.34
N VAL A 123 0.51 11.49 -9.42
CA VAL A 123 1.76 12.25 -9.25
C VAL A 123 2.90 11.76 -10.14
N SER A 124 2.70 10.65 -10.86
CA SER A 124 3.68 10.11 -11.79
C SER A 124 3.52 10.74 -13.17
N ASP A 125 4.63 10.88 -13.87
CA ASP A 125 4.64 11.25 -15.28
C ASP A 125 4.29 10.00 -16.14
N THR A 126 3.02 9.64 -16.15
CA THR A 126 2.48 8.44 -16.83
C THR A 126 1.30 8.86 -17.69
N ASN A 127 1.29 8.46 -18.96
CA ASN A 127 0.17 8.74 -19.84
C ASN A 127 -1.07 7.94 -19.43
N LYS A 128 -2.25 8.49 -19.73
CA LYS A 128 -3.52 7.81 -19.41
C LYS A 128 -3.64 6.44 -20.10
N GLN A 129 -3.02 6.26 -21.26
CA GLN A 129 -3.05 5.02 -22.03
C GLN A 129 -2.07 3.94 -21.53
N ASP A 130 -1.15 4.33 -20.65
CA ASP A 130 -0.11 3.45 -20.16
C ASP A 130 -0.67 2.40 -19.16
N THR A 131 0.08 1.30 -19.02
CA THR A 131 -0.09 0.35 -17.92
C THR A 131 0.81 0.76 -16.77
N PHE A 132 0.21 1.09 -15.64
CA PHE A 132 0.87 1.50 -14.41
C PHE A 132 0.61 0.45 -13.32
N VAL A 133 1.66 0.06 -12.60
CA VAL A 133 1.57 -0.86 -11.47
C VAL A 133 2.14 -0.20 -10.21
N TYR A 134 1.40 -0.24 -9.13
CA TYR A 134 1.90 0.07 -7.80
C TYR A 134 1.97 -1.22 -7.00
N LEU A 135 3.13 -1.51 -6.41
CA LEU A 135 3.38 -2.68 -5.58
C LEU A 135 3.78 -2.21 -4.18
N THR A 136 2.97 -2.53 -3.18
CA THR A 136 3.30 -2.26 -1.78
C THR A 136 3.99 -3.45 -1.14
N ILE A 137 5.09 -3.20 -0.43
CA ILE A 137 5.84 -4.16 0.38
C ILE A 137 5.89 -3.59 1.80
N SER A 138 5.04 -4.11 2.67
CA SER A 138 4.81 -3.60 4.02
C SER A 138 4.56 -4.75 5.00
N THR A 139 3.50 -4.71 5.79
CA THR A 139 3.03 -5.87 6.60
C THR A 139 2.58 -7.02 5.74
N GLY A 140 2.09 -6.72 4.53
CA GLY A 140 1.80 -7.66 3.46
C GLY A 140 2.43 -7.20 2.15
N ILE A 141 2.17 -7.97 1.07
CA ILE A 141 2.58 -7.64 -0.30
C ILE A 141 1.35 -7.73 -1.20
N SER A 142 1.03 -6.64 -1.85
CA SER A 142 -0.07 -6.57 -2.82
C SER A 142 0.22 -5.52 -3.88
N CYS A 143 -0.42 -5.61 -5.04
CA CYS A 143 -0.32 -4.56 -6.05
C CYS A 143 -1.71 -4.19 -6.59
N ALA A 144 -1.80 -3.02 -7.21
CA ALA A 144 -2.93 -2.69 -8.06
C ALA A 144 -2.43 -2.13 -9.39
N ILE A 145 -3.24 -2.33 -10.41
CA ILE A 145 -2.88 -2.07 -11.80
C ILE A 145 -3.87 -1.09 -12.38
N ILE A 146 -3.36 -0.02 -12.99
CA ILE A 146 -4.14 0.89 -13.84
C ILE A 146 -3.71 0.64 -15.28
N HIS A 147 -4.68 0.35 -16.14
CA HIS A 147 -4.50 0.17 -17.57
C HIS A 147 -5.49 1.07 -18.30
N GLN A 148 -5.00 1.91 -19.21
CA GLN A 148 -5.82 2.87 -19.95
C GLN A 148 -6.69 3.75 -19.03
N GLY A 149 -6.11 4.20 -17.91
CA GLY A 149 -6.78 5.07 -16.94
C GLY A 149 -7.83 4.39 -16.06
N SER A 150 -7.96 3.07 -16.12
CA SER A 150 -8.93 2.29 -15.34
C SER A 150 -8.24 1.19 -14.55
N PHE A 151 -8.74 0.91 -13.34
CA PHE A 151 -8.22 -0.19 -12.53
C PHE A 151 -8.56 -1.55 -13.13
N MET A 152 -7.58 -2.43 -13.23
CA MET A 152 -7.78 -3.86 -13.48
C MET A 152 -8.16 -4.54 -12.15
N ARG A 153 -9.43 -4.90 -11.99
CA ARG A 153 -9.93 -5.46 -10.73
C ARG A 153 -10.19 -6.97 -10.77
N GLY A 154 -10.35 -7.53 -11.98
CA GLY A 154 -10.75 -8.92 -12.13
C GLY A 154 -12.05 -9.21 -11.39
N ASN A 155 -12.10 -10.34 -10.70
CA ASN A 155 -13.21 -10.71 -9.80
C ASN A 155 -12.93 -10.29 -8.33
N GLY A 156 -12.17 -9.20 -8.14
CA GLY A 156 -11.90 -8.60 -6.84
C GLY A 156 -10.59 -9.03 -6.16
N PHE A 157 -9.79 -9.90 -6.79
CA PHE A 157 -8.50 -10.37 -6.29
C PHE A 157 -7.32 -10.08 -7.25
N ALA A 158 -7.53 -9.24 -8.25
CA ALA A 158 -6.44 -8.83 -9.13
C ALA A 158 -5.40 -8.03 -8.32
N GLY A 159 -4.13 -8.45 -8.43
CA GLY A 159 -3.04 -7.78 -7.72
C GLY A 159 -2.63 -8.42 -6.38
N GLU A 160 -3.26 -9.52 -5.95
CA GLU A 160 -2.85 -10.29 -4.76
C GLU A 160 -1.51 -11.03 -5.00
N LEU A 161 -0.49 -10.27 -5.39
CA LEU A 161 0.84 -10.77 -5.71
C LEU A 161 1.53 -11.43 -4.52
N GLY A 162 1.16 -11.04 -3.30
CA GLY A 162 1.69 -11.66 -2.08
C GLY A 162 1.44 -13.17 -2.00
N LEU A 163 0.38 -13.64 -2.65
CA LEU A 163 0.02 -15.06 -2.71
C LEU A 163 0.78 -15.82 -3.81
N PHE A 164 1.50 -15.12 -4.70
CA PHE A 164 2.21 -15.72 -5.80
C PHE A 164 3.35 -16.63 -5.29
N PRO A 165 3.46 -17.88 -5.78
CA PRO A 165 4.53 -18.78 -5.38
C PRO A 165 5.87 -18.31 -5.94
N VAL A 166 6.88 -18.22 -5.08
CA VAL A 166 8.25 -17.89 -5.44
C VAL A 166 9.20 -18.98 -4.97
N LEU A 167 10.34 -19.08 -5.61
CA LEU A 167 11.45 -19.88 -5.09
C LEU A 167 12.01 -19.15 -3.87
N ALA A 168 11.64 -19.61 -2.71
CA ALA A 168 12.20 -19.13 -1.47
C ALA A 168 13.60 -19.68 -1.29
N GLY A 169 14.50 -18.89 -0.68
CA GLY A 169 15.85 -19.33 -0.41
C GLY A 169 15.93 -20.50 0.57
N SER A 170 17.15 -20.93 0.87
CA SER A 170 17.43 -22.06 1.77
C SER A 170 16.83 -21.91 3.18
N SER A 171 16.57 -20.66 3.59
CA SER A 171 15.94 -20.31 4.87
C SER A 171 14.48 -20.76 4.99
N LEU A 172 13.79 -20.99 3.87
CA LEU A 172 12.35 -21.34 3.79
C LEU A 172 12.04 -22.70 3.15
N ASN A 173 13.05 -23.49 2.79
CA ASN A 173 12.91 -24.86 2.28
C ASN A 173 12.05 -25.02 1.00
N GLY A 174 12.26 -24.19 -0.01
CA GLY A 174 11.69 -24.44 -1.34
C GLY A 174 10.72 -23.38 -1.84
N ILE A 175 9.49 -23.76 -2.21
CA ILE A 175 8.47 -22.83 -2.72
C ILE A 175 7.64 -22.30 -1.56
N GLU A 176 7.54 -20.99 -1.46
CA GLU A 176 6.66 -20.29 -0.51
C GLU A 176 5.94 -19.15 -1.25
N ASN A 177 4.92 -18.54 -0.67
CA ASN A 177 4.34 -17.36 -1.26
C ASN A 177 5.22 -16.11 -1.04
N LEU A 178 5.11 -15.14 -1.94
CA LEU A 178 5.96 -13.94 -1.93
C LEU A 178 5.85 -13.17 -0.60
N GLU A 179 4.66 -13.06 -0.03
CA GLU A 179 4.45 -12.35 1.24
C GLU A 179 5.19 -13.00 2.40
N LYS A 180 5.17 -14.32 2.49
CA LYS A 180 5.90 -15.07 3.52
C LYS A 180 7.42 -15.11 3.28
N SER A 181 7.86 -14.73 2.10
CA SER A 181 9.28 -14.68 1.73
C SER A 181 9.89 -13.28 1.91
N ALA A 182 9.11 -12.20 1.73
CA ALA A 182 9.68 -10.86 1.56
C ALA A 182 8.84 -9.71 2.16
N SER A 183 7.74 -9.97 2.89
CA SER A 183 7.07 -8.92 3.66
C SER A 183 7.89 -8.52 4.89
N GLY A 184 7.59 -7.35 5.48
CA GLY A 184 8.28 -6.87 6.69
C GLY A 184 8.29 -7.90 7.83
N PRO A 185 7.13 -8.47 8.24
CA PRO A 185 7.05 -9.53 9.22
C PRO A 185 7.80 -10.82 8.81
N ALA A 186 7.78 -11.18 7.53
CA ALA A 186 8.51 -12.34 7.03
C ALA A 186 10.03 -12.15 7.14
N ILE A 187 10.54 -11.00 6.67
CA ILE A 187 11.97 -10.64 6.78
C ILE A 187 12.40 -10.68 8.26
N LYS A 188 11.62 -10.06 9.16
CA LYS A 188 11.90 -10.07 10.59
C LYS A 188 12.01 -11.49 11.13
N LYS A 189 11.00 -12.33 10.87
CA LYS A 189 10.94 -13.72 11.36
C LYS A 189 12.12 -14.58 10.87
N ILE A 190 12.50 -14.42 9.59
CA ILE A 190 13.61 -15.17 9.00
C ILE A 190 14.93 -14.67 9.60
N ALA A 191 15.09 -13.36 9.77
CA ALA A 191 16.27 -12.76 10.38
C ALA A 191 16.41 -13.17 11.87
N GLU A 192 15.35 -13.11 12.68
CA GLU A 192 15.34 -13.61 14.06
C GLU A 192 15.87 -15.04 14.17
N LYS A 193 15.39 -15.91 13.27
CA LYS A 193 15.82 -17.32 13.21
C LYS A 193 17.28 -17.44 12.80
N ARG A 194 17.72 -16.72 11.77
CA ARG A 194 19.08 -16.81 11.24
C ARG A 194 20.12 -16.32 12.21
N PHE A 195 19.84 -15.21 12.88
CA PHE A 195 20.73 -14.61 13.87
C PHE A 195 20.54 -15.16 15.28
N ASN A 196 19.64 -16.12 15.49
CA ASN A 196 19.26 -16.64 16.79
C ASN A 196 18.97 -15.52 17.82
N ASN A 197 18.31 -14.45 17.36
CA ASN A 197 17.94 -13.28 18.16
C ASN A 197 16.44 -12.98 17.98
N PRO A 198 15.57 -13.35 18.93
CA PRO A 198 14.11 -13.16 18.82
C PRO A 198 13.67 -11.70 18.92
N ASN A 199 14.57 -10.79 19.27
CA ASN A 199 14.27 -9.37 19.37
C ASN A 199 14.83 -8.55 18.18
N LEU A 200 15.44 -9.23 17.18
CA LEU A 200 16.01 -8.56 16.03
C LEU A 200 14.91 -7.84 15.24
N THR A 201 15.09 -6.57 15.02
CA THR A 201 14.19 -5.78 14.18
C THR A 201 14.58 -5.84 12.71
N THR A 202 13.63 -5.55 11.83
CA THR A 202 13.92 -5.44 10.39
C THR A 202 14.97 -4.36 10.11
N GLY A 203 14.95 -3.24 10.85
CA GLY A 203 15.97 -2.19 10.73
C GLY A 203 17.38 -2.68 11.07
N GLU A 204 17.53 -3.40 12.18
CA GLU A 204 18.82 -3.98 12.58
C GLU A 204 19.35 -5.01 11.55
N PHE A 205 18.45 -5.77 10.92
CA PHE A 205 18.84 -6.65 9.82
C PHE A 205 19.43 -5.86 8.64
N PHE A 206 18.78 -4.75 8.24
CA PHE A 206 19.32 -3.89 7.17
C PHE A 206 20.65 -3.25 7.56
N SER A 207 20.81 -2.80 8.80
CA SER A 207 22.11 -2.29 9.30
C SER A 207 23.22 -3.34 9.23
N LYS A 208 22.94 -4.58 9.63
CA LYS A 208 23.89 -5.70 9.48
C LYS A 208 24.30 -5.96 8.03
N TYR A 209 23.34 -5.83 7.11
CA TYR A 209 23.66 -5.95 5.68
C TYR A 209 24.62 -4.83 5.24
N GLU A 210 24.40 -3.59 5.66
CA GLU A 210 25.28 -2.45 5.35
C GLU A 210 26.67 -2.60 5.99
N GLU A 211 26.78 -3.29 7.13
CA GLU A 211 28.02 -3.66 7.79
C GLU A 211 28.74 -4.85 7.15
N ASN A 212 28.21 -5.42 6.04
CA ASN A 212 28.71 -6.57 5.32
C ASN A 212 28.72 -7.88 6.16
N ASP A 213 27.78 -8.06 7.06
CA ASP A 213 27.57 -9.32 7.78
C ASP A 213 27.20 -10.43 6.78
N GLU A 214 27.93 -11.55 6.80
CA GLU A 214 27.76 -12.63 5.82
C GLU A 214 26.36 -13.25 5.85
N ASP A 215 25.79 -13.45 7.03
CA ASP A 215 24.44 -13.99 7.19
C ASP A 215 23.37 -13.01 6.70
N ALA A 216 23.58 -11.71 6.91
CA ALA A 216 22.71 -10.67 6.41
C ALA A 216 22.77 -10.58 4.88
N ILE A 217 23.95 -10.74 4.26
CA ILE A 217 24.10 -10.76 2.79
C ILE A 217 23.35 -11.95 2.19
N VAL A 218 23.47 -13.14 2.77
CA VAL A 218 22.76 -14.32 2.27
C VAL A 218 21.24 -14.11 2.37
N LEU A 219 20.76 -13.65 3.50
CA LEU A 219 19.31 -13.39 3.68
C LEU A 219 18.81 -12.28 2.75
N MET A 220 19.58 -11.21 2.57
CA MET A 220 19.22 -10.14 1.63
C MET A 220 19.08 -10.67 0.20
N ASN A 221 19.98 -11.51 -0.24
CA ASN A 221 19.90 -12.13 -1.57
C ASN A 221 18.65 -13.01 -1.72
N GLU A 222 18.24 -13.74 -0.68
CA GLU A 222 16.99 -14.52 -0.68
C GLU A 222 15.74 -13.62 -0.78
N VAL A 223 15.70 -12.55 0.00
CA VAL A 223 14.59 -11.56 -0.02
C VAL A 223 14.49 -10.86 -1.38
N VAL A 224 15.62 -10.35 -1.87
CA VAL A 224 15.70 -9.65 -3.16
C VAL A 224 15.35 -10.59 -4.32
N GLY A 225 15.84 -11.84 -4.29
CA GLY A 225 15.50 -12.85 -5.29
C GLY A 225 13.99 -13.12 -5.33
N SER A 226 13.35 -13.26 -4.17
CA SER A 226 11.90 -13.47 -4.09
C SER A 226 11.11 -12.26 -4.65
N LEU A 227 11.52 -11.04 -4.30
CA LEU A 227 10.90 -9.81 -4.83
C LEU A 227 11.11 -9.69 -6.35
N ALA A 228 12.31 -9.98 -6.85
CA ALA A 228 12.59 -9.94 -8.27
C ALA A 228 11.73 -10.94 -9.05
N HIS A 229 11.53 -12.16 -8.55
CA HIS A 229 10.61 -13.14 -9.16
C HIS A 229 9.18 -12.64 -9.24
N GLY A 230 8.65 -12.06 -8.16
CA GLY A 230 7.29 -11.49 -8.16
C GLY A 230 7.16 -10.32 -9.15
N ILE A 231 8.14 -9.42 -9.19
CA ILE A 231 8.16 -8.29 -10.12
C ILE A 231 8.33 -8.76 -11.57
N TYR A 232 9.20 -9.75 -11.81
CA TYR A 232 9.38 -10.34 -13.13
C TYR A 232 8.08 -10.98 -13.67
N SER A 233 7.30 -11.60 -12.80
CA SER A 233 5.99 -12.14 -13.19
C SER A 233 5.04 -11.04 -13.65
N ILE A 234 5.03 -9.87 -12.99
CA ILE A 234 4.28 -8.70 -13.44
C ILE A 234 4.77 -8.24 -14.83
N ILE A 235 6.09 -8.18 -15.02
CA ILE A 235 6.70 -7.77 -16.30
C ILE A 235 6.28 -8.72 -17.42
N CYS A 236 6.35 -10.02 -17.20
CA CYS A 236 5.95 -11.02 -18.20
C CYS A 236 4.46 -11.00 -18.55
N LEU A 237 3.60 -10.71 -17.57
CA LEU A 237 2.15 -10.77 -17.77
C LEU A 237 1.56 -9.47 -18.32
N LEU A 238 2.13 -8.32 -17.97
CA LEU A 238 1.52 -7.01 -18.21
C LEU A 238 2.35 -6.09 -19.09
N ASP A 239 3.66 -6.36 -19.24
CA ASP A 239 4.61 -5.46 -19.91
C ASP A 239 4.35 -3.99 -19.54
N PRO A 240 4.46 -3.61 -18.25
CA PRO A 240 3.98 -2.33 -17.79
C PRO A 240 4.90 -1.19 -18.20
N HIS A 241 4.31 -0.04 -18.48
CA HIS A 241 5.07 1.18 -18.80
C HIS A 241 5.76 1.77 -17.57
N ARG A 242 5.26 1.48 -16.36
CA ARG A 242 5.85 1.94 -15.10
C ARG A 242 5.45 1.01 -13.94
N ILE A 243 6.42 0.74 -13.07
CA ILE A 243 6.19 0.08 -11.79
C ILE A 243 6.69 1.01 -10.68
N VAL A 244 5.86 1.24 -9.68
CA VAL A 244 6.22 2.00 -8.48
C VAL A 244 6.18 1.08 -7.27
N LEU A 245 7.27 1.00 -6.55
CA LEU A 245 7.40 0.24 -5.31
C LEU A 245 7.17 1.15 -4.12
N GLY A 246 6.26 0.78 -3.23
CA GLY A 246 5.96 1.48 -2.00
C GLY A 246 5.89 0.55 -0.79
N GLY A 247 5.31 1.05 0.30
CA GLY A 247 5.22 0.34 1.56
C GLY A 247 6.46 0.51 2.45
N GLY A 248 6.29 0.22 3.74
CA GLY A 248 7.29 0.52 4.76
C GLY A 248 8.65 -0.15 4.53
N VAL A 249 8.68 -1.35 3.94
CA VAL A 249 9.93 -2.07 3.67
C VAL A 249 10.76 -1.31 2.63
N ILE A 250 10.15 -0.87 1.54
CA ILE A 250 10.84 -0.12 0.47
C ILE A 250 11.16 1.30 0.91
N ASN A 251 10.20 2.00 1.51
CA ASN A 251 10.34 3.42 1.84
C ASN A 251 11.44 3.68 2.87
N ASN A 252 11.67 2.72 3.78
CA ASN A 252 12.69 2.82 4.81
C ASN A 252 14.06 2.23 4.37
N ASN A 253 14.10 1.52 3.24
CA ASN A 253 15.32 0.84 2.79
C ASN A 253 15.54 1.07 1.29
N THR A 254 15.97 2.28 0.95
CA THR A 254 16.11 2.75 -0.44
C THR A 254 17.09 1.93 -1.29
N LEU A 255 18.03 1.23 -0.64
CA LEU A 255 18.97 0.32 -1.32
C LEU A 255 18.27 -0.84 -2.03
N LEU A 256 17.09 -1.27 -1.54
CA LEU A 256 16.35 -2.40 -2.11
C LEU A 256 15.99 -2.20 -3.58
N LEU A 257 15.65 -0.98 -4.00
CA LEU A 257 15.36 -0.70 -5.42
C LEU A 257 16.52 -1.11 -6.32
N ASN A 258 17.74 -0.73 -5.95
CA ASN A 258 18.92 -1.04 -6.76
C ASN A 258 19.22 -2.54 -6.75
N LEU A 259 19.12 -3.20 -5.60
CA LEU A 259 19.32 -4.65 -5.48
C LEU A 259 18.30 -5.43 -6.31
N ILE A 260 17.02 -5.02 -6.29
CA ILE A 260 15.97 -5.61 -7.12
C ILE A 260 16.28 -5.40 -8.60
N LYS A 261 16.69 -4.20 -9.02
CA LYS A 261 17.08 -3.94 -10.42
C LYS A 261 18.24 -4.83 -10.87
N GLU A 262 19.27 -4.98 -10.05
CA GLU A 262 20.39 -5.87 -10.36
C GLU A 262 19.95 -7.33 -10.46
N SER A 263 19.09 -7.79 -9.55
CA SER A 263 18.56 -9.15 -9.62
C SER A 263 17.69 -9.37 -10.86
N LEU A 264 16.88 -8.41 -11.26
CA LEU A 264 16.02 -8.49 -12.46
C LEU A 264 16.82 -8.63 -13.75
N LYS A 265 18.04 -8.05 -13.86
CA LYS A 265 18.88 -8.16 -15.04
C LYS A 265 19.17 -9.61 -15.45
N GLN A 266 19.10 -10.55 -14.52
CA GLN A 266 19.36 -11.98 -14.78
C GLN A 266 18.20 -12.66 -15.53
N TYR A 267 17.01 -12.07 -15.51
CA TYR A 267 15.80 -12.66 -16.09
C TYR A 267 15.33 -11.93 -17.34
N LEU A 268 15.62 -10.62 -17.44
CA LEU A 268 15.11 -9.77 -18.51
C LEU A 268 15.80 -10.07 -19.85
N ILE A 269 15.01 -10.31 -20.90
CA ILE A 269 15.49 -10.30 -22.27
C ILE A 269 15.80 -8.86 -22.72
N PRO A 270 16.59 -8.64 -23.79
CA PRO A 270 16.97 -7.29 -24.23
C PRO A 270 15.79 -6.36 -24.42
N GLU A 271 14.67 -6.85 -24.95
CA GLU A 271 13.44 -6.08 -25.23
C GLU A 271 12.73 -5.61 -23.95
N GLN A 272 12.97 -6.25 -22.81
CA GLN A 272 12.39 -5.91 -21.51
C GLN A 272 13.29 -5.02 -20.65
N GLN A 273 14.54 -4.79 -21.01
CA GLN A 273 15.51 -4.07 -20.18
C GLN A 273 15.09 -2.61 -19.89
N HIS A 274 14.28 -2.01 -20.75
CA HIS A 274 13.74 -0.67 -20.56
C HIS A 274 12.99 -0.51 -19.22
N ILE A 275 12.44 -1.60 -18.66
CA ILE A 275 11.70 -1.56 -17.39
C ILE A 275 12.58 -1.16 -16.20
N LEU A 276 13.89 -1.42 -16.25
CA LEU A 276 14.82 -1.04 -15.19
C LEU A 276 14.88 0.48 -14.98
N GLU A 277 14.65 1.28 -16.04
CA GLU A 277 14.54 2.73 -15.98
C GLU A 277 13.13 3.19 -15.61
N ARG A 278 12.16 2.28 -15.64
CA ARG A 278 10.73 2.53 -15.37
C ARG A 278 10.28 1.95 -14.02
N LEU A 279 11.21 1.40 -13.24
CA LEU A 279 11.01 0.92 -11.87
C LEU A 279 11.44 2.00 -10.88
N PHE A 280 10.51 2.52 -10.07
CA PHE A 280 10.71 3.63 -9.15
C PHE A 280 10.25 3.27 -7.73
N THR A 281 10.69 4.04 -6.75
CA THR A 281 10.06 4.07 -5.42
C THR A 281 8.92 5.08 -5.38
N SER A 282 7.99 4.87 -4.44
CA SER A 282 6.89 5.78 -4.15
C SER A 282 7.36 7.22 -3.92
N LYS A 283 6.72 8.18 -4.57
CA LYS A 283 6.95 9.62 -4.36
C LYS A 283 6.27 10.13 -3.10
N LEU A 284 5.10 9.61 -2.80
CA LEU A 284 4.29 10.01 -1.64
C LEU A 284 4.63 9.20 -0.38
N LYS A 285 5.43 8.15 -0.53
CA LYS A 285 5.90 7.28 0.58
C LYS A 285 4.72 6.78 1.43
N GLY A 286 4.72 7.11 2.74
CA GLY A 286 3.69 6.69 3.68
C GLY A 286 2.33 7.38 3.48
N ASP A 287 2.25 8.40 2.64
CA ASP A 287 1.03 9.18 2.43
C ASP A 287 0.23 8.77 1.17
N SER A 288 0.75 7.80 0.38
CA SER A 288 0.09 7.38 -0.87
C SER A 288 -1.37 6.98 -0.65
N GLY A 289 -1.67 6.17 0.37
CA GLY A 289 -3.04 5.70 0.67
C GLY A 289 -3.99 6.84 1.00
N ILE A 290 -3.58 7.68 1.93
CA ILE A 290 -4.42 8.77 2.46
C ILE A 290 -4.62 9.91 1.43
N VAL A 291 -3.58 10.26 0.67
CA VAL A 291 -3.67 11.22 -0.43
C VAL A 291 -4.57 10.66 -1.55
N GLY A 292 -4.42 9.37 -1.87
CA GLY A 292 -5.26 8.71 -2.85
C GLY A 292 -6.73 8.67 -2.46
N ALA A 293 -7.02 8.42 -1.19
CA ALA A 293 -8.38 8.51 -0.65
C ALA A 293 -8.96 9.92 -0.88
N GLY A 294 -8.24 10.97 -0.46
CA GLY A 294 -8.71 12.34 -0.66
C GLY A 294 -8.90 12.72 -2.13
N LEU A 295 -7.95 12.37 -3.01
CA LEU A 295 -8.07 12.63 -4.45
C LEU A 295 -9.27 11.91 -5.08
N LYS A 296 -9.57 10.68 -4.64
CA LYS A 296 -10.77 9.95 -5.06
C LYS A 296 -12.06 10.61 -4.57
N GLY A 297 -12.06 11.24 -3.42
CA GLY A 297 -13.19 12.03 -2.92
C GLY A 297 -13.51 13.27 -3.78
N ILE A 298 -12.54 13.80 -4.54
CA ILE A 298 -12.75 14.96 -5.43
C ILE A 298 -13.30 14.53 -6.82
N GLU A 299 -12.95 13.33 -7.31
CA GLU A 299 -13.43 12.84 -8.62
C GLU A 299 -14.94 12.61 -8.65
#